data_b772f8fc19f2b7a1455d9198c129277b
#
_entry.id   b772f8fc19f2b7a1455d9198c129277b
#
_cell.length_a   1.000
_cell.length_b   1.000
_cell.length_c   1.000
_cell.angle_alpha   90.00
_cell.angle_beta   90.00
_cell.angle_gamma   90.00
#
_symmetry.space_group_name_H-M   'P 1'
#
loop_
_entity.id
_entity.type
_entity.pdbx_description
1 polymer ?
#
loop_
_entity_poly.entity_id
_entity_poly.type
_entity_poly.pdbx_seq_one_letter_code
_entity_poly.pdbx_strand_id
1 'polypeptide(L)'
;MKEIYQVEGGYVIPSEQVSVQHTNGRFIVRFGIQRYEHEASDEMKHDNEPPMMACERIELEAIDYPSVVAAIVRCKYSQSDIEAIVLNGSDTEEHAAEYASLQAWRAEAKRIAKIVIGK
;
A
#
# COMPACT_ATOMS: atom_id res chain seq x y z
N MET A 1 -1.19 6.50 0.64
CA MET A 1 -1.72 7.16 1.86
C MET A 1 -2.06 6.10 2.88
N LYS A 2 -1.57 6.24 4.10
CA LYS A 2 -1.90 5.30 5.18
C LYS A 2 -3.32 5.49 5.65
N GLU A 3 -4.01 4.39 5.91
CA GLU A 3 -5.37 4.40 6.42
C GLU A 3 -5.48 3.46 7.62
N ILE A 4 -6.21 3.91 8.63
CA ILE A 4 -6.59 3.08 9.79
C ILE A 4 -8.11 3.07 9.82
N TYR A 5 -8.72 1.88 9.83
CA TYR A 5 -10.17 1.75 9.74
C TYR A 5 -10.69 0.59 10.58
N GLN A 6 -11.96 0.70 10.97
CA GLN A 6 -12.64 -0.35 11.71
C GLN A 6 -13.24 -1.36 10.74
N VAL A 7 -13.25 -2.62 11.14
CA VAL A 7 -13.92 -3.70 10.42
C VAL A 7 -14.88 -4.41 11.38
N GLU A 8 -15.81 -5.15 10.80
CA GLU A 8 -16.76 -5.93 11.60
C GLU A 8 -16.03 -7.08 12.32
N GLY A 9 -16.57 -7.49 13.48
CA GLY A 9 -16.08 -8.67 14.15
C GLY A 9 -16.16 -9.89 13.25
N GLY A 10 -15.09 -10.69 13.23
CA GLY A 10 -14.98 -11.83 12.34
C GLY A 10 -14.35 -11.52 10.98
N TYR A 11 -13.96 -10.27 10.74
CA TYR A 11 -13.24 -9.92 9.52
C TYR A 11 -11.96 -10.73 9.39
N VAL A 12 -11.75 -11.29 8.21
CA VAL A 12 -10.54 -12.06 7.89
C VAL A 12 -9.72 -11.27 6.87
N ILE A 13 -8.45 -11.03 7.20
CA ILE A 13 -7.53 -10.36 6.29
C ILE A 13 -7.31 -11.27 5.08
N PRO A 14 -7.51 -10.77 3.83
CA PRO A 14 -7.21 -11.57 2.64
C PRO A 14 -5.77 -12.08 2.65
N SER A 15 -5.54 -13.27 2.13
CA SER A 15 -4.20 -13.87 2.12
C SER A 15 -3.16 -13.02 1.39
N GLU A 16 -3.59 -12.27 0.36
CA GLU A 16 -2.73 -11.35 -0.39
C GLU A 16 -2.59 -9.98 0.27
N GLN A 17 -3.36 -9.73 1.34
CA GLN A 17 -3.40 -8.43 2.04
C GLN A 17 -3.84 -7.27 1.13
N VAL A 18 -4.67 -7.55 0.13
CA VAL A 18 -5.14 -6.58 -0.87
C VAL A 18 -6.66 -6.66 -0.97
N SER A 19 -7.31 -5.51 -1.01
CA SER A 19 -8.74 -5.42 -1.30
C SER A 19 -9.02 -4.31 -2.30
N VAL A 20 -10.10 -4.47 -3.07
CA VAL A 20 -10.55 -3.50 -4.06
C VAL A 20 -12.02 -3.19 -3.78
N GLN A 21 -12.34 -1.91 -3.67
CA GLN A 21 -13.70 -1.44 -3.46
C GLN A 21 -14.06 -0.48 -4.59
N HIS A 22 -15.20 -0.67 -5.21
CA HIS A 22 -15.72 0.23 -6.22
C HIS A 22 -16.87 1.05 -5.63
N THR A 23 -16.71 2.37 -5.59
CA THR A 23 -17.71 3.26 -5.03
C THR A 23 -17.67 4.62 -5.74
N ASN A 24 -18.86 5.18 -6.04
CA ASN A 24 -19.01 6.50 -6.66
C ASN A 24 -18.16 6.69 -7.94
N GLY A 25 -18.06 5.65 -8.77
CA GLY A 25 -17.28 5.72 -10.01
C GLY A 25 -15.78 5.68 -9.83
N ARG A 26 -15.30 5.43 -8.63
CA ARG A 26 -13.87 5.34 -8.31
C ARG A 26 -13.55 3.98 -7.71
N PHE A 27 -12.29 3.59 -7.81
CA PHE A 27 -11.78 2.37 -7.21
C PHE A 27 -10.88 2.73 -6.03
N ILE A 28 -11.16 2.12 -4.89
CA ILE A 28 -10.31 2.25 -3.70
C ILE A 28 -9.56 0.94 -3.54
N VAL A 29 -8.24 1.01 -3.64
CA VAL A 29 -7.36 -0.15 -3.48
C VAL A 29 -6.65 -0.02 -2.14
N ARG A 30 -6.79 -1.04 -1.31
CA ARG A 30 -6.06 -1.15 -0.04
C ARG A 30 -5.09 -2.30 -0.16
N PHE A 31 -3.84 -2.07 0.21
CA PHE A 31 -2.80 -3.09 0.16
C PHE A 31 -1.93 -3.04 1.41
N GLY A 32 -1.22 -4.13 1.69
CA GLY A 32 -0.48 -4.25 2.92
C GLY A 32 -1.38 -4.24 4.14
N ILE A 33 -2.58 -4.82 4.04
CA ILE A 33 -3.58 -4.83 5.13
C ILE A 33 -3.05 -5.66 6.28
N GLN A 34 -3.03 -5.07 7.47
CA GLN A 34 -2.60 -5.74 8.70
C GLN A 34 -3.40 -5.23 9.89
N ARG A 35 -3.39 -6.00 10.97
CA ARG A 35 -4.00 -5.54 12.21
C ARG A 35 -3.29 -4.32 12.73
N TYR A 36 -4.08 -3.33 13.12
CA TYR A 36 -3.55 -2.16 13.81
C TYR A 36 -3.60 -2.43 15.31
N GLU A 37 -2.43 -2.44 15.94
CA GLU A 37 -2.33 -2.59 17.38
C GLU A 37 -2.04 -1.23 18.01
N HIS A 38 -2.99 -0.79 18.84
CA HIS A 38 -2.76 0.40 19.66
C HIS A 38 -1.69 0.11 20.69
N GLU A 39 -0.75 1.03 20.86
CA GLU A 39 0.12 1.06 22.03
C GLU A 39 -0.63 1.57 23.27
N ALA A 40 -1.95 1.66 23.21
CA ALA A 40 -2.76 2.09 24.34
C ALA A 40 -2.59 1.11 25.50
N SER A 41 -2.53 1.65 26.72
CA SER A 41 -2.49 0.87 27.93
C SER A 41 -3.61 -0.18 27.92
N ASP A 42 -3.32 -1.38 28.42
CA ASP A 42 -4.28 -2.49 28.47
C ASP A 42 -5.60 -2.12 29.16
N GLU A 43 -5.58 -1.11 30.00
CA GLU A 43 -6.75 -0.56 30.67
C GLU A 43 -7.80 0.03 29.73
N MET A 44 -7.40 0.42 28.53
CA MET A 44 -8.27 1.01 27.52
C MET A 44 -8.81 0.02 26.51
N LYS A 45 -8.43 -1.24 26.59
CA LYS A 45 -8.95 -2.29 25.72
C LYS A 45 -10.30 -2.77 26.21
N HIS A 46 -11.32 -2.50 25.44
CA HIS A 46 -12.64 -3.07 25.64
C HIS A 46 -12.77 -4.33 24.80
N ASP A 47 -13.16 -5.44 25.41
CA ASP A 47 -13.30 -6.74 24.74
C ASP A 47 -14.30 -6.71 23.56
N ASN A 48 -15.14 -5.69 23.51
CA ASN A 48 -16.19 -5.54 22.51
C ASN A 48 -15.86 -4.52 21.40
N GLU A 49 -14.66 -3.96 21.38
CA GLU A 49 -14.28 -3.02 20.33
C GLU A 49 -14.09 -3.75 19.00
N PRO A 50 -14.63 -3.21 17.87
CA PRO A 50 -14.35 -3.78 16.57
C PRO A 50 -12.85 -3.75 16.28
N PRO A 51 -12.31 -4.80 15.64
CA PRO A 51 -10.89 -4.79 15.29
C PRO A 51 -10.56 -3.65 14.32
N MET A 52 -9.38 -3.08 14.51
CA MET A 52 -8.85 -2.02 13.64
C MET A 52 -7.83 -2.61 12.69
N MET A 53 -7.84 -2.10 11.47
CA MET A 53 -6.90 -2.48 10.42
C MET A 53 -6.11 -1.27 9.95
N ALA A 54 -4.87 -1.50 9.55
CA ALA A 54 -4.02 -0.48 8.92
C ALA A 54 -3.60 -0.98 7.54
N CYS A 55 -3.55 -0.06 6.59
CA CYS A 55 -3.13 -0.38 5.22
C CYS A 55 -2.61 0.87 4.51
N GLU A 56 -2.07 0.67 3.32
CA GLU A 56 -1.89 1.73 2.34
C GLU A 56 -3.13 1.78 1.45
N ARG A 57 -3.56 2.99 1.10
CA ARG A 57 -4.76 3.22 0.30
C ARG A 57 -4.46 4.11 -0.89
N ILE A 58 -4.95 3.70 -2.06
CA ILE A 58 -4.92 4.53 -3.27
C ILE A 58 -6.32 4.61 -3.86
N GLU A 59 -6.62 5.70 -4.55
CA GLU A 59 -7.86 5.88 -5.29
C GLU A 59 -7.56 6.05 -6.77
N LEU A 60 -8.33 5.35 -7.60
CA LEU A 60 -8.14 5.33 -9.05
C LEU A 60 -9.48 5.51 -9.75
N GLU A 61 -9.46 6.18 -10.92
CA GLU A 61 -10.64 6.29 -11.77
C GLU A 61 -10.85 5.03 -12.61
N ALA A 62 -9.76 4.30 -12.88
CA ALA A 62 -9.81 3.06 -13.64
C ALA A 62 -8.77 2.08 -13.10
N ILE A 63 -9.09 0.80 -13.18
CA ILE A 63 -8.16 -0.26 -12.80
C ILE A 63 -7.52 -0.82 -14.06
N ASP A 64 -6.34 -0.31 -14.40
CA ASP A 64 -5.46 -0.88 -15.41
C ASP A 64 -4.06 -1.05 -14.80
N TYR A 65 -3.32 -1.98 -15.35
CA TYR A 65 -2.03 -2.36 -14.78
C TYR A 65 -1.05 -1.18 -14.63
N PRO A 66 -0.81 -0.36 -15.70
CA PRO A 66 0.13 0.76 -15.56
C PRO A 66 -0.29 1.79 -14.52
N SER A 67 -1.58 2.12 -14.46
CA SER A 67 -2.09 3.11 -13.51
C SER A 67 -1.97 2.63 -12.07
N VAL A 68 -2.26 1.36 -11.82
CA VAL A 68 -2.14 0.76 -10.49
C VAL A 68 -0.67 0.76 -10.06
N VAL A 69 0.24 0.30 -10.91
CA VAL A 69 1.68 0.29 -10.61
C VAL A 69 2.17 1.70 -10.27
N ALA A 70 1.85 2.67 -11.11
CA ALA A 70 2.29 4.05 -10.91
C ALA A 70 1.79 4.63 -9.59
N ALA A 71 0.51 4.39 -9.25
CA ALA A 71 -0.08 4.88 -8.00
C ALA A 71 0.59 4.26 -6.78
N ILE A 72 0.87 2.95 -6.81
CA ILE A 72 1.54 2.26 -5.70
C ILE A 72 2.97 2.77 -5.54
N VAL A 73 3.72 2.95 -6.63
CA VAL A 73 5.08 3.48 -6.57
C VAL A 73 5.08 4.86 -5.93
N ARG A 74 4.13 5.72 -6.30
CA ARG A 74 4.01 7.08 -5.77
C ARG A 74 3.64 7.14 -4.29
N CYS A 75 3.13 6.06 -3.70
CA CYS A 75 2.89 6.00 -2.26
C CYS A 75 4.19 6.15 -1.46
N LYS A 76 5.32 5.78 -2.04
CA LYS A 76 6.61 5.78 -1.35
C LYS A 76 7.61 6.75 -1.96
N TYR A 77 7.54 6.99 -3.27
CA TYR A 77 8.47 7.84 -4.01
C TYR A 77 7.71 8.86 -4.83
N SER A 78 8.03 10.14 -4.68
CA SER A 78 7.51 11.17 -5.58
C SER A 78 8.13 11.03 -6.97
N GLN A 79 7.54 11.65 -7.97
CA GLN A 79 8.10 11.65 -9.32
C GLN A 79 9.50 12.28 -9.32
N SER A 80 9.69 13.35 -8.57
CA SER A 80 11.00 14.00 -8.44
C SER A 80 12.04 13.08 -7.80
N ASP A 81 11.65 12.31 -6.78
CA ASP A 81 12.54 11.33 -6.14
C ASP A 81 12.96 10.24 -7.13
N ILE A 82 12.02 9.73 -7.92
CA ILE A 82 12.30 8.70 -8.92
C ILE A 82 13.30 9.22 -9.96
N GLU A 83 13.07 10.43 -10.46
CA GLU A 83 13.97 11.05 -11.45
C GLU A 83 15.38 11.25 -10.88
N ALA A 84 15.48 11.73 -9.64
CA ALA A 84 16.77 11.91 -9.00
C ALA A 84 17.51 10.58 -8.80
N ILE A 85 16.82 9.55 -8.34
CA ILE A 85 17.41 8.23 -8.13
C ILE A 85 17.90 7.62 -9.45
N VAL A 86 17.11 7.75 -10.51
CA VAL A 86 17.49 7.24 -11.84
C VAL A 86 18.68 7.99 -12.41
N LEU A 87 18.70 9.32 -12.27
CA LEU A 87 19.80 10.15 -12.75
C LEU A 87 21.12 9.87 -12.01
N ASN A 88 21.04 9.65 -10.70
CA ASN A 88 22.22 9.33 -9.91
C ASN A 88 22.78 7.94 -10.21
N GLY A 89 21.90 7.01 -10.59
CA GLY A 89 22.30 5.66 -10.94
C GLY A 89 23.00 4.93 -9.80
N SER A 90 24.13 4.33 -10.09
CA SER A 90 24.91 3.55 -9.12
C SER A 90 26.37 4.02 -9.05
N ASP A 91 26.59 5.32 -9.18
CA ASP A 91 27.94 5.92 -9.15
C ASP A 91 28.57 5.90 -7.75
N THR A 92 27.77 5.79 -6.68
CA THR A 92 28.21 5.62 -5.30
C THR A 92 27.47 4.47 -4.66
N GLU A 93 27.97 3.97 -3.53
CA GLU A 93 27.28 2.92 -2.76
C GLU A 93 25.90 3.38 -2.28
N GLU A 94 25.80 4.65 -1.85
CA GLU A 94 24.51 5.22 -1.41
C GLU A 94 23.52 5.29 -2.56
N HIS A 95 23.95 5.77 -3.73
CA HIS A 95 23.07 5.84 -4.91
C HIS A 95 22.68 4.46 -5.40
N ALA A 96 23.58 3.48 -5.37
CA ALA A 96 23.29 2.11 -5.72
C ALA A 96 22.25 1.49 -4.77
N ALA A 97 22.35 1.76 -3.47
CA ALA A 97 21.39 1.28 -2.48
C ALA A 97 20.00 1.91 -2.69
N GLU A 98 19.94 3.22 -2.96
CA GLU A 98 18.68 3.91 -3.26
C GLU A 98 18.03 3.35 -4.52
N TYR A 99 18.80 3.12 -5.57
CA TYR A 99 18.33 2.55 -6.82
C TYR A 99 17.77 1.14 -6.61
N ALA A 100 18.51 0.30 -5.86
CA ALA A 100 18.08 -1.05 -5.53
C ALA A 100 16.76 -1.05 -4.74
N SER A 101 16.61 -0.13 -3.77
CA SER A 101 15.39 0.02 -2.99
C SER A 101 14.21 0.43 -3.87
N LEU A 102 14.41 1.35 -4.80
CA LEU A 102 13.38 1.75 -5.76
C LEU A 102 12.95 0.57 -6.64
N GLN A 103 13.91 -0.20 -7.16
CA GLN A 103 13.61 -1.35 -8.01
C GLN A 103 12.86 -2.43 -7.23
N ALA A 104 13.21 -2.67 -5.97
CA ALA A 104 12.51 -3.62 -5.10
C ALA A 104 11.06 -3.17 -4.88
N TRP A 105 10.84 -1.88 -4.63
CA TRP A 105 9.49 -1.33 -4.46
C TRP A 105 8.67 -1.41 -5.74
N ARG A 106 9.28 -1.14 -6.89
CA ARG A 106 8.61 -1.28 -8.19
C ARG A 106 8.20 -2.73 -8.46
N ALA A 107 9.05 -3.70 -8.11
CA ALA A 107 8.71 -5.12 -8.23
C ALA A 107 7.52 -5.48 -7.33
N GLU A 108 7.49 -4.98 -6.11
CA GLU A 108 6.38 -5.17 -5.19
C GLU A 108 5.09 -4.51 -5.73
N ALA A 109 5.20 -3.30 -6.28
CA ALA A 109 4.07 -2.62 -6.90
C ALA A 109 3.48 -3.42 -8.05
N LYS A 110 4.33 -4.03 -8.86
CA LYS A 110 3.89 -4.89 -9.97
C LYS A 110 3.18 -6.14 -9.47
N ARG A 111 3.69 -6.75 -8.39
CA ARG A 111 3.07 -7.91 -7.77
C ARG A 111 1.67 -7.58 -7.26
N ILE A 112 1.53 -6.47 -6.54
CA ILE A 112 0.24 -6.01 -6.02
C ILE A 112 -0.71 -5.67 -7.17
N ALA A 113 -0.22 -5.00 -8.21
CA ALA A 113 -1.04 -4.63 -9.37
C ALA A 113 -1.63 -5.86 -10.06
N LYS A 114 -0.87 -6.94 -10.20
CA LYS A 114 -1.39 -8.20 -10.76
C LYS A 114 -2.52 -8.78 -9.92
N ILE A 115 -2.41 -8.69 -8.60
CA ILE A 115 -3.47 -9.14 -7.69
C ILE A 115 -4.71 -8.28 -7.86
N VAL A 116 -4.55 -6.96 -7.93
CA VAL A 116 -5.65 -6.00 -8.10
C VAL A 116 -6.39 -6.27 -9.41
N ILE A 117 -5.67 -6.44 -10.51
CA ILE A 117 -6.25 -6.70 -11.83
C ILE A 117 -7.01 -8.04 -11.84
N GLY A 118 -6.53 -9.02 -11.09
CA GLY A 118 -7.16 -10.35 -10.99
C GLY A 118 -8.42 -10.40 -10.13
N LYS A 119 -8.72 -9.33 -9.42
CA LYS A 119 -9.96 -9.26 -8.60
C LYS A 119 -11.19 -8.73 -9.41
#